data_d71367c5ff2f84e62691a7b0e825c606
#
_entry.id   d71367c5ff2f84e62691a7b0e825c606
#
_cell.length_a   1.000
_cell.length_b   1.000
_cell.length_c   1.000
_cell.angle_alpha   90.00
_cell.angle_beta   90.00
_cell.angle_gamma   90.00
#
_symmetry.space_group_name_H-M   'P 1'
#
loop_
_entity.id
_entity.type
_entity.pdbx_description
1 polymer ?
#
loop_
_entity_poly.entity_id
_entity_poly.type
_entity_poly.pdbx_seq_one_letter_code
_entity_poly.pdbx_strand_id
1 'polypeptide(L)'
;MKKVILMALLLVPMSIFAQKFGHFDSSAIIQLMPEYTTAQTEIQQLQAQYENDLKRMQDELKKKSEEYDKEKANLLDNVRQRRETELQDLYNRIQQSYQDNQKSLQETSQQKMQAISDKMLGVIKQIGTEGGYVYIMDVSAGIPYIS
;
A
#
# COMPACT_ATOMS: atom_id res chain seq x y z
N MET A 1 -60.32 39.87 3.34
CA MET A 1 -58.90 40.07 2.89
C MET A 1 -57.88 39.38 3.80
N LYS A 2 -57.96 39.47 5.12
CA LYS A 2 -56.98 38.79 6.02
C LYS A 2 -56.96 37.26 5.94
N LYS A 3 -58.11 36.60 5.63
CA LYS A 3 -58.18 35.13 5.49
C LYS A 3 -57.57 34.59 4.18
N VAL A 4 -57.54 35.40 3.12
CA VAL A 4 -56.95 35.03 1.83
C VAL A 4 -55.42 35.11 1.92
N ILE A 5 -54.88 36.05 2.67
CA ILE A 5 -53.43 36.20 2.89
C ILE A 5 -52.89 35.02 3.73
N LEU A 6 -53.68 34.55 4.73
CA LEU A 6 -53.33 33.41 5.55
C LEU A 6 -53.28 32.09 4.73
N MET A 7 -54.18 31.96 3.71
CA MET A 7 -54.23 30.80 2.83
C MET A 7 -53.13 30.81 1.79
N ALA A 8 -52.65 31.98 1.36
CA ALA A 8 -51.51 32.13 0.44
C ALA A 8 -50.17 31.81 1.15
N LEU A 9 -50.08 32.00 2.44
CA LEU A 9 -48.88 31.67 3.24
C LEU A 9 -48.70 30.16 3.42
N LEU A 10 -49.78 29.36 3.29
CA LEU A 10 -49.73 27.88 3.36
C LEU A 10 -49.29 27.21 2.05
N LEU A 11 -49.23 28.00 0.95
CA LEU A 11 -48.76 27.52 -0.38
C LEU A 11 -47.31 27.88 -0.67
N VAL A 12 -46.53 28.25 0.33
CA VAL A 12 -45.06 28.28 0.12
C VAL A 12 -44.62 26.84 -0.19
N PRO A 13 -44.15 26.57 -1.41
CA PRO A 13 -43.63 25.24 -1.69
C PRO A 13 -42.52 25.00 -0.71
N MET A 14 -42.74 24.10 0.26
CA MET A 14 -41.64 23.49 0.98
C MET A 14 -40.83 22.82 -0.12
N SER A 15 -39.80 23.51 -0.58
CA SER A 15 -38.73 22.91 -1.37
C SER A 15 -38.11 21.87 -0.44
N ILE A 16 -38.70 20.67 -0.51
CA ILE A 16 -38.10 19.49 0.13
C ILE A 16 -36.80 19.36 -0.62
N PHE A 17 -35.72 19.86 -0.03
CA PHE A 17 -34.37 19.55 -0.48
C PHE A 17 -34.27 18.04 -0.38
N ALA A 18 -34.54 17.35 -1.47
CA ALA A 18 -34.36 15.92 -1.54
C ALA A 18 -32.90 15.66 -1.21
N GLN A 19 -32.66 15.10 -0.02
CA GLN A 19 -31.32 14.73 0.40
C GLN A 19 -30.77 13.72 -0.59
N LYS A 20 -29.66 14.06 -1.25
CA LYS A 20 -29.01 13.15 -2.18
C LYS A 20 -28.10 12.21 -1.41
N PHE A 21 -28.28 10.93 -1.65
CA PHE A 21 -27.41 9.86 -1.16
C PHE A 21 -26.72 9.22 -2.35
N GLY A 22 -25.46 8.89 -2.18
CA GLY A 22 -24.67 8.17 -3.18
C GLY A 22 -24.00 6.95 -2.54
N HIS A 23 -23.55 6.06 -3.40
CA HIS A 23 -22.69 4.96 -2.99
C HIS A 23 -21.60 4.73 -4.04
N PHE A 24 -20.52 4.14 -3.62
CA PHE A 24 -19.40 3.73 -4.47
C PHE A 24 -18.77 2.46 -3.93
N ASP A 25 -18.04 1.75 -4.76
CA ASP A 25 -17.24 0.58 -4.38
C ASP A 25 -15.76 0.96 -4.48
N SER A 26 -15.13 1.19 -3.33
CA SER A 26 -13.71 1.57 -3.28
C SER A 26 -12.81 0.50 -3.87
N SER A 27 -13.13 -0.78 -3.66
CA SER A 27 -12.32 -1.89 -4.17
C SER A 27 -12.33 -1.95 -5.69
N ALA A 28 -13.50 -1.71 -6.31
CA ALA A 28 -13.64 -1.68 -7.76
C ALA A 28 -12.95 -0.44 -8.36
N ILE A 29 -13.11 0.74 -7.72
CA ILE A 29 -12.49 1.98 -8.21
C ILE A 29 -10.97 1.89 -8.14
N ILE A 30 -10.40 1.45 -7.02
CA ILE A 30 -8.95 1.34 -6.84
C ILE A 30 -8.33 0.49 -7.94
N GLN A 31 -8.94 -0.64 -8.31
CA GLN A 31 -8.41 -1.51 -9.36
C GLN A 31 -8.40 -0.87 -10.75
N LEU A 32 -9.28 0.10 -11.00
CA LEU A 32 -9.35 0.85 -12.26
C LEU A 32 -8.42 2.07 -12.29
N MET A 33 -7.86 2.47 -11.15
CA MET A 33 -6.96 3.62 -11.08
C MET A 33 -5.58 3.30 -11.70
N PRO A 34 -5.06 4.14 -12.61
CA PRO A 34 -3.74 3.92 -13.21
C PRO A 34 -2.61 3.90 -12.17
N GLU A 35 -2.76 4.63 -11.08
CA GLU A 35 -1.81 4.64 -9.97
C GLU A 35 -1.70 3.27 -9.29
N TYR A 36 -2.79 2.48 -9.27
CA TYR A 36 -2.78 1.13 -8.71
C TYR A 36 -1.89 0.19 -9.55
N THR A 37 -2.06 0.21 -10.86
CA THR A 37 -1.23 -0.58 -11.79
C THR A 37 0.24 -0.16 -11.71
N THR A 38 0.50 1.14 -11.64
CA THR A 38 1.85 1.69 -11.47
C THR A 38 2.46 1.21 -10.15
N ALA A 39 1.73 1.32 -9.05
CA ALA A 39 2.18 0.88 -7.73
C ALA A 39 2.50 -0.61 -7.70
N GLN A 40 1.66 -1.46 -8.32
CA GLN A 40 1.93 -2.90 -8.42
C GLN A 40 3.23 -3.18 -9.19
N THR A 41 3.42 -2.50 -10.32
CA THR A 41 4.63 -2.66 -11.14
C THR A 41 5.88 -2.27 -10.36
N GLU A 42 5.85 -1.14 -9.66
CA GLU A 42 6.98 -0.65 -8.87
C GLU A 42 7.30 -1.58 -7.68
N ILE A 43 6.27 -2.12 -7.02
CA ILE A 43 6.45 -3.10 -5.93
C ILE A 43 7.10 -4.39 -6.47
N GLN A 44 6.64 -4.89 -7.63
CA GLN A 44 7.24 -6.07 -8.27
C GLN A 44 8.69 -5.82 -8.67
N GLN A 45 9.01 -4.65 -9.21
CA GLN A 45 10.39 -4.28 -9.55
C GLN A 45 11.28 -4.21 -8.30
N LEU A 46 10.79 -3.60 -7.22
CA LEU A 46 11.50 -3.52 -5.95
C LEU A 46 11.75 -4.92 -5.36
N GLN A 47 10.74 -5.80 -5.40
CA GLN A 47 10.88 -7.18 -4.98
C GLN A 47 11.96 -7.91 -5.79
N ALA A 48 11.91 -7.81 -7.11
CA ALA A 48 12.90 -8.44 -7.98
C ALA A 48 14.33 -7.91 -7.73
N GLN A 49 14.46 -6.61 -7.43
CA GLN A 49 15.74 -6.03 -7.04
C GLN A 49 16.27 -6.64 -5.74
N TYR A 50 15.43 -6.73 -4.70
CA TYR A 50 15.80 -7.32 -3.41
C TYR A 50 16.16 -8.80 -3.52
N GLU A 51 15.42 -9.57 -4.32
CA GLU A 51 15.73 -10.98 -4.60
C GLU A 51 17.10 -11.13 -5.28
N ASN A 52 17.40 -10.28 -6.26
CA ASN A 52 18.70 -10.29 -6.94
C ASN A 52 19.85 -9.91 -6.01
N ASP A 53 19.66 -8.92 -5.14
CA ASP A 53 20.67 -8.50 -4.17
C ASP A 53 20.93 -9.59 -3.13
N LEU A 54 19.89 -10.22 -2.60
CA LEU A 54 20.03 -11.36 -1.68
C LEU A 54 20.74 -12.55 -2.36
N LYS A 55 20.37 -12.86 -3.59
CA LYS A 55 21.03 -13.93 -4.35
C LYS A 55 22.52 -13.65 -4.53
N ARG A 56 22.90 -12.42 -4.89
CA ARG A 56 24.31 -12.03 -5.01
C ARG A 56 25.07 -12.20 -3.68
N MET A 57 24.48 -11.82 -2.56
CA MET A 57 25.08 -12.00 -1.25
C MET A 57 25.21 -13.49 -0.88
N GLN A 58 24.21 -14.32 -1.21
CA GLN A 58 24.25 -15.76 -1.00
C GLN A 58 25.33 -16.44 -1.84
N ASP A 59 25.46 -16.04 -3.12
CA ASP A 59 26.51 -16.54 -4.02
C ASP A 59 27.89 -16.15 -3.52
N GLU A 60 28.06 -14.93 -2.98
CA GLU A 60 29.30 -14.49 -2.34
C GLU A 60 29.63 -15.35 -1.11
N LEU A 61 28.65 -15.58 -0.22
CA LEU A 61 28.83 -16.43 0.97
C LEU A 61 29.26 -17.84 0.56
N LYS A 62 28.56 -18.42 -0.41
CA LYS A 62 28.89 -19.76 -0.92
C LYS A 62 30.31 -19.82 -1.45
N LYS A 63 30.71 -18.88 -2.31
CA LYS A 63 32.05 -18.81 -2.87
C LYS A 63 33.13 -18.71 -1.77
N LYS A 64 32.95 -17.78 -0.82
CA LYS A 64 33.89 -17.59 0.30
C LYS A 64 33.97 -18.82 1.21
N SER A 65 32.84 -19.51 1.44
CA SER A 65 32.80 -20.74 2.20
C SER A 65 33.55 -21.88 1.52
N GLU A 66 33.36 -22.05 0.21
CA GLU A 66 34.08 -23.05 -0.59
C GLU A 66 35.59 -22.77 -0.63
N GLU A 67 36.01 -21.51 -0.74
CA GLU A 67 37.42 -21.11 -0.65
C GLU A 67 38.02 -21.40 0.73
N TYR A 68 37.31 -21.03 1.80
CA TYR A 68 37.70 -21.33 3.15
C TYR A 68 37.86 -22.83 3.39
N ASP A 69 36.92 -23.65 2.96
CA ASP A 69 36.97 -25.10 3.13
C ASP A 69 38.20 -25.77 2.48
N LYS A 70 38.60 -25.23 1.32
CA LYS A 70 39.80 -25.71 0.62
C LYS A 70 41.12 -25.33 1.34
N GLU A 71 41.14 -24.19 1.99
CA GLU A 71 42.35 -23.59 2.53
C GLU A 71 42.51 -23.81 4.05
N LYS A 72 41.42 -24.06 4.79
CA LYS A 72 41.40 -24.06 6.28
C LYS A 72 42.46 -24.91 6.95
N ALA A 73 42.84 -26.04 6.35
CA ALA A 73 43.86 -26.94 6.92
C ALA A 73 45.26 -26.32 6.90
N ASN A 74 45.51 -25.34 6.03
CA ASN A 74 46.80 -24.70 5.85
C ASN A 74 46.87 -23.28 6.43
N LEU A 75 45.76 -22.78 6.99
CA LEU A 75 45.70 -21.44 7.56
C LEU A 75 46.26 -21.40 8.98
N LEU A 76 46.94 -20.31 9.31
CA LEU A 76 47.27 -19.98 10.70
C LEU A 76 45.98 -19.73 11.50
N ASP A 77 46.00 -20.05 12.80
CA ASP A 77 44.83 -19.97 13.67
C ASP A 77 44.15 -18.60 13.64
N ASN A 78 44.92 -17.52 13.69
CA ASN A 78 44.41 -16.16 13.66
C ASN A 78 43.77 -15.82 12.32
N VAL A 79 44.25 -16.37 11.21
CA VAL A 79 43.69 -16.18 9.87
C VAL A 79 42.41 -16.99 9.73
N ARG A 80 42.43 -18.23 10.23
CA ARG A 80 41.21 -19.09 10.23
C ARG A 80 40.09 -18.43 11.00
N GLN A 81 40.35 -17.97 12.23
CA GLN A 81 39.35 -17.29 13.05
C GLN A 81 38.79 -16.04 12.39
N ARG A 82 39.63 -15.23 11.74
CA ARG A 82 39.15 -14.07 10.99
C ARG A 82 38.22 -14.45 9.81
N ARG A 83 38.58 -15.49 9.07
CA ARG A 83 37.77 -15.99 7.97
C ARG A 83 36.40 -16.52 8.44
N GLU A 84 36.39 -17.26 9.54
CA GLU A 84 35.17 -17.74 10.18
C GLU A 84 34.25 -16.57 10.60
N THR A 85 34.82 -15.54 11.20
CA THR A 85 34.09 -14.32 11.57
C THR A 85 33.53 -13.63 10.34
N GLU A 86 34.32 -13.48 9.27
CA GLU A 86 33.85 -12.87 8.00
C GLU A 86 32.67 -13.64 7.39
N LEU A 87 32.69 -14.96 7.39
CA LEU A 87 31.60 -15.82 6.92
C LEU A 87 30.35 -15.65 7.80
N GLN A 88 30.53 -15.65 9.12
CA GLN A 88 29.42 -15.44 10.06
C GLN A 88 28.79 -14.05 9.90
N ASP A 89 29.60 -13.02 9.74
CA ASP A 89 29.12 -11.65 9.52
C ASP A 89 28.34 -11.52 8.20
N LEU A 90 28.83 -12.19 7.14
CA LEU A 90 28.13 -12.20 5.86
C LEU A 90 26.79 -12.93 5.98
N TYR A 91 26.75 -14.06 6.67
CA TYR A 91 25.51 -14.78 6.96
C TYR A 91 24.51 -13.90 7.73
N ASN A 92 24.96 -13.24 8.77
CA ASN A 92 24.12 -12.36 9.59
C ASN A 92 23.58 -11.18 8.74
N ARG A 93 24.41 -10.61 7.87
CA ARG A 93 23.98 -9.55 6.94
C ARG A 93 22.90 -10.02 5.96
N ILE A 94 23.01 -11.24 5.46
CA ILE A 94 21.98 -11.83 4.57
C ILE A 94 20.64 -11.93 5.33
N GLN A 95 20.67 -12.42 6.57
CA GLN A 95 19.47 -12.55 7.40
C GLN A 95 18.84 -11.17 7.67
N GLN A 96 19.67 -10.20 8.03
CA GLN A 96 19.21 -8.84 8.28
C GLN A 96 18.61 -8.21 7.01
N SER A 97 19.30 -8.32 5.87
CA SER A 97 18.81 -7.80 4.60
C SER A 97 17.47 -8.42 4.20
N TYR A 98 17.27 -9.71 4.45
CA TYR A 98 15.99 -10.37 4.19
C TYR A 98 14.87 -9.74 5.01
N GLN A 99 15.08 -9.51 6.30
CA GLN A 99 14.08 -8.89 7.19
C GLN A 99 13.80 -7.43 6.79
N ASP A 100 14.87 -6.67 6.52
CA ASP A 100 14.76 -5.26 6.12
C ASP A 100 14.03 -5.11 4.78
N ASN A 101 14.31 -5.99 3.82
CA ASN A 101 13.64 -6.01 2.53
C ASN A 101 12.15 -6.31 2.66
N GLN A 102 11.78 -7.29 3.50
CA GLN A 102 10.36 -7.60 3.74
C GLN A 102 9.63 -6.42 4.38
N LYS A 103 10.24 -5.80 5.39
CA LYS A 103 9.69 -4.62 6.04
C LYS A 103 9.53 -3.47 5.04
N SER A 104 10.56 -3.20 4.24
CA SER A 104 10.53 -2.14 3.23
C SER A 104 9.45 -2.36 2.16
N LEU A 105 9.26 -3.59 1.69
CA LEU A 105 8.17 -3.93 0.75
C LEU A 105 6.80 -3.68 1.37
N GLN A 106 6.61 -4.08 2.63
CA GLN A 106 5.34 -3.87 3.33
C GLN A 106 5.06 -2.38 3.52
N GLU A 107 6.04 -1.61 3.99
CA GLU A 107 5.91 -0.16 4.19
C GLU A 107 5.64 0.57 2.87
N THR A 108 6.38 0.21 1.81
CA THR A 108 6.18 0.78 0.47
C THR A 108 4.77 0.48 -0.06
N SER A 109 4.31 -0.77 0.10
CA SER A 109 2.95 -1.16 -0.30
C SER A 109 1.89 -0.37 0.44
N GLN A 110 2.02 -0.25 1.77
CA GLN A 110 1.09 0.53 2.59
C GLN A 110 1.05 2.01 2.19
N GLN A 111 2.23 2.63 1.99
CA GLN A 111 2.32 4.04 1.59
C GLN A 111 1.66 4.28 0.23
N LYS A 112 1.91 3.40 -0.75
CA LYS A 112 1.30 3.51 -2.08
C LYS A 112 -0.21 3.33 -2.03
N MET A 113 -0.70 2.33 -1.31
CA MET A 113 -2.14 2.11 -1.14
C MET A 113 -2.81 3.26 -0.41
N GLN A 114 -2.16 3.85 0.61
CA GLN A 114 -2.67 5.03 1.30
C GLN A 114 -2.79 6.22 0.34
N ALA A 115 -1.76 6.50 -0.46
CA ALA A 115 -1.79 7.60 -1.42
C ALA A 115 -2.90 7.42 -2.48
N ILE A 116 -3.11 6.19 -2.96
CA ILE A 116 -4.19 5.85 -3.90
C ILE A 116 -5.57 6.08 -3.25
N SER A 117 -5.72 5.61 -2.01
CA SER A 117 -6.95 5.78 -1.23
C SER A 117 -7.26 7.26 -0.98
N ASP A 118 -6.26 8.03 -0.57
CA ASP A 118 -6.40 9.48 -0.31
C ASP A 118 -6.82 10.23 -1.59
N LYS A 119 -6.22 9.88 -2.74
CA LYS A 119 -6.61 10.45 -4.03
C LYS A 119 -8.06 10.12 -4.37
N MET A 120 -8.45 8.85 -4.24
CA MET A 120 -9.83 8.40 -4.48
C MET A 120 -10.81 9.15 -3.59
N LEU A 121 -10.55 9.20 -2.27
CA LEU A 121 -11.40 9.91 -1.31
C LEU A 121 -11.47 11.41 -1.59
N GLY A 122 -10.39 12.01 -2.06
CA GLY A 122 -10.36 13.41 -2.51
C GLY A 122 -11.35 13.66 -3.65
N VAL A 123 -11.36 12.78 -4.66
CA VAL A 123 -12.31 12.86 -5.80
C VAL A 123 -13.74 12.63 -5.33
N ILE A 124 -13.99 11.62 -4.48
CA ILE A 124 -15.33 11.36 -3.92
C ILE A 124 -15.85 12.56 -3.14
N LYS A 125 -15.00 13.20 -2.33
CA LYS A 125 -15.35 14.42 -1.60
C LYS A 125 -15.71 15.56 -2.53
N GLN A 126 -14.96 15.74 -3.62
CA GLN A 126 -15.26 16.76 -4.63
C GLN A 126 -16.62 16.48 -5.28
N ILE A 127 -16.88 15.26 -5.76
CA ILE A 127 -18.16 14.84 -6.33
C ILE A 127 -19.29 15.07 -5.33
N GLY A 128 -19.08 14.73 -4.06
CA GLY A 128 -20.04 14.94 -3.00
C GLY A 128 -20.44 16.39 -2.83
N THR A 129 -19.42 17.27 -2.79
CA THR A 129 -19.63 18.72 -2.64
C THR A 129 -20.32 19.32 -3.86
N GLU A 130 -19.82 19.05 -5.07
CA GLU A 130 -20.37 19.59 -6.32
C GLU A 130 -21.76 19.05 -6.64
N GLY A 131 -22.00 17.77 -6.31
CA GLY A 131 -23.29 17.11 -6.54
C GLY A 131 -24.35 17.37 -5.48
N GLY A 132 -24.00 18.03 -4.36
CA GLY A 132 -24.89 18.28 -3.25
C GLY A 132 -25.35 17.02 -2.53
N TYR A 133 -24.49 16.02 -2.43
CA TYR A 133 -24.75 14.80 -1.68
C TYR A 133 -24.61 15.04 -0.18
N VAL A 134 -25.57 14.51 0.59
CA VAL A 134 -25.50 14.53 2.07
C VAL A 134 -24.57 13.45 2.58
N TYR A 135 -24.65 12.25 1.96
CA TYR A 135 -23.75 11.12 2.23
C TYR A 135 -23.40 10.40 0.94
N ILE A 136 -22.16 9.93 0.87
CA ILE A 136 -21.70 8.96 -0.13
C ILE A 136 -21.07 7.80 0.64
N MET A 137 -21.66 6.61 0.50
CA MET A 137 -21.29 5.41 1.28
C MET A 137 -20.41 4.48 0.44
N ASP A 138 -19.39 3.92 1.08
CA ASP A 138 -18.57 2.86 0.48
C ASP A 138 -19.24 1.50 0.74
N VAL A 139 -19.68 0.84 -0.33
CA VAL A 139 -20.35 -0.47 -0.24
C VAL A 139 -19.36 -1.63 -0.09
N SER A 140 -18.07 -1.43 -0.37
CA SER A 140 -17.04 -2.45 -0.18
C SER A 140 -16.83 -2.80 1.29
N ALA A 141 -17.21 -1.91 2.21
CA ALA A 141 -17.16 -2.11 3.65
C ALA A 141 -18.30 -2.98 4.22
N GLY A 142 -19.09 -3.63 3.36
CA GLY A 142 -20.15 -4.55 3.80
C GLY A 142 -21.44 -3.84 4.26
N ILE A 143 -21.66 -2.59 3.87
CA ILE A 143 -22.92 -1.91 4.09
C ILE A 143 -23.96 -2.55 3.19
N PRO A 144 -25.04 -3.15 3.73
CA PRO A 144 -26.05 -3.78 2.90
C PRO A 144 -26.68 -2.73 1.99
N TYR A 145 -26.64 -2.97 0.68
CA TYR A 145 -27.36 -2.18 -0.31
C TYR A 145 -28.85 -2.36 -0.07
N ILE A 146 -29.55 -1.28 0.11
CA ILE A 146 -31.00 -1.25 0.14
C ILE A 146 -31.43 -0.46 -1.11
N SER A 147 -31.96 -1.18 -2.09
CA SER A 147 -32.56 -0.57 -3.30
C SER A 147 -33.86 0.11 -2.98
#